data_80314b93312263aa6cf4f8fdf7d1924a
#
_entry.id   80314b93312263aa6cf4f8fdf7d1924a
#
_cell.length_a   1.000
_cell.length_b   1.000
_cell.length_c   1.000
_cell.angle_alpha   90.00
_cell.angle_beta   90.00
_cell.angle_gamma   90.00
#
_symmetry.space_group_name_H-M   'P 1'
#
loop_
_entity.id
_entity.type
_entity.pdbx_description
1 polymer ?
#
loop_
_entity_poly.entity_id
_entity_poly.type
_entity_poly.pdbx_seq_one_letter_code
_entity_poly.pdbx_strand_id
1 'polypeptide(L)'
;LITGANGGLGEALARACATAGAQVVLLGRRVPRLARLYDELIASGARTPAIYPLDLSGATPEDYETLAESIAREFGRLDGIAHCAAELKGLSSLRNLALEDWLAGLHVNLSAPFLLTRACLPLLRESPDACVLFTLDDAEQSTRAFWGAYGVSKQALRGLVSILGEELAASPVRVHGIEPGPMRTALRARAYFA
;
A
#
# COMPACT_ATOMS: atom_id res chain seq x y z
N LEU A 1 -3.16 -2.59 -8.85
CA LEU A 1 -3.57 -1.60 -7.86
C LEU A 1 -2.38 -1.19 -6.99
N ILE A 2 -2.16 0.11 -6.83
CA ILE A 2 -1.03 0.62 -6.04
C ILE A 2 -1.57 1.61 -5.01
N THR A 3 -1.45 1.28 -3.71
CA THR A 3 -1.82 2.21 -2.64
C THR A 3 -0.70 3.21 -2.38
N GLY A 4 -1.05 4.43 -1.96
CA GLY A 4 -0.04 5.48 -1.79
C GLY A 4 0.67 5.87 -3.08
N ALA A 5 -0.01 5.75 -4.23
CA ALA A 5 0.53 6.00 -5.56
C ALA A 5 1.07 7.43 -5.76
N ASN A 6 0.69 8.38 -4.91
CA ASN A 6 1.20 9.75 -4.90
C ASN A 6 2.34 9.99 -3.91
N GLY A 7 2.93 8.93 -3.35
CA GLY A 7 4.10 8.94 -2.47
C GLY A 7 5.35 8.44 -3.19
N GLY A 8 6.53 8.63 -2.59
CA GLY A 8 7.80 8.34 -3.27
C GLY A 8 7.92 6.92 -3.82
N LEU A 9 7.67 5.88 -3.01
CA LEU A 9 7.72 4.49 -3.47
C LEU A 9 6.56 4.14 -4.41
N GLY A 10 5.32 4.50 -4.04
CA GLY A 10 4.14 4.18 -4.85
C GLY A 10 4.17 4.83 -6.22
N GLU A 11 4.64 6.09 -6.32
CA GLU A 11 4.81 6.78 -7.60
C GLU A 11 5.89 6.09 -8.47
N ALA A 12 7.05 5.78 -7.89
CA ALA A 12 8.12 5.09 -8.61
C ALA A 12 7.66 3.70 -9.12
N LEU A 13 6.94 2.95 -8.29
CA LEU A 13 6.40 1.65 -8.67
C LEU A 13 5.32 1.79 -9.76
N ALA A 14 4.44 2.79 -9.66
CA ALA A 14 3.41 3.03 -10.69
C ALA A 14 4.04 3.30 -12.05
N ARG A 15 5.11 4.11 -12.10
CA ARG A 15 5.87 4.37 -13.33
C ARG A 15 6.52 3.10 -13.87
N ALA A 16 7.19 2.33 -13.02
CA ALA A 16 7.85 1.09 -13.42
C ALA A 16 6.85 0.06 -13.98
N CYS A 17 5.72 -0.15 -13.29
CA CYS A 17 4.66 -1.05 -13.75
C CYS A 17 4.07 -0.58 -15.09
N ALA A 18 3.78 0.71 -15.23
CA ALA A 18 3.24 1.28 -16.45
C ALA A 18 4.21 1.13 -17.63
N THR A 19 5.50 1.40 -17.41
CA THR A 19 6.57 1.19 -18.41
C THR A 19 6.69 -0.28 -18.82
N ALA A 20 6.44 -1.21 -17.88
CA ALA A 20 6.38 -2.65 -18.17
C ALA A 20 5.07 -3.09 -18.86
N GLY A 21 4.19 -2.16 -19.22
CA GLY A 21 2.95 -2.43 -19.96
C GLY A 21 1.75 -2.77 -19.07
N ALA A 22 1.86 -2.65 -17.75
CA ALA A 22 0.73 -2.85 -16.86
C ALA A 22 -0.27 -1.69 -16.95
N GLN A 23 -1.56 -1.99 -16.87
CA GLN A 23 -2.58 -1.00 -16.60
C GLN A 23 -2.66 -0.79 -15.09
N VAL A 24 -2.39 0.43 -14.62
CA VAL A 24 -2.26 0.72 -13.20
C VAL A 24 -3.49 1.44 -12.63
N VAL A 25 -3.93 1.02 -11.46
CA VAL A 25 -4.92 1.72 -10.65
C VAL A 25 -4.20 2.47 -9.55
N LEU A 26 -4.28 3.80 -9.56
CA LEU A 26 -3.58 4.71 -8.66
C LEU A 26 -4.47 5.06 -7.47
N LEU A 27 -4.23 4.44 -6.33
CA LEU A 27 -4.99 4.71 -5.10
C LEU A 27 -4.24 5.68 -4.18
N GLY A 28 -4.93 6.72 -3.75
CA GLY A 28 -4.40 7.67 -2.79
C GLY A 28 -5.40 8.78 -2.46
N ARG A 29 -5.07 9.60 -1.45
CA ARG A 29 -5.99 10.64 -0.93
C ARG A 29 -5.85 12.02 -1.61
N ARG A 30 -4.76 12.27 -2.32
CA ARG A 30 -4.47 13.60 -2.89
C ARG A 30 -4.74 13.60 -4.40
N VAL A 31 -5.98 13.87 -4.78
CA VAL A 31 -6.42 13.87 -6.18
C VAL A 31 -5.50 14.68 -7.11
N PRO A 32 -5.07 15.93 -6.78
CA PRO A 32 -4.20 16.68 -7.69
C PRO A 32 -2.85 15.99 -8.00
N ARG A 33 -2.29 15.25 -7.03
CA ARG A 33 -1.05 14.50 -7.25
C ARG A 33 -1.28 13.24 -8.07
N LEU A 34 -2.41 12.57 -7.86
CA LEU A 34 -2.79 11.40 -8.67
C LEU A 34 -3.05 11.82 -10.11
N ALA A 35 -3.76 12.94 -10.33
CA ALA A 35 -4.02 13.48 -11.66
C ALA A 35 -2.72 13.83 -12.40
N ARG A 36 -1.78 14.49 -11.72
CA ARG A 36 -0.46 14.76 -12.31
C ARG A 36 0.25 13.47 -12.74
N LEU A 37 0.31 12.48 -11.86
CA LEU A 37 0.93 11.19 -12.19
C LEU A 37 0.20 10.49 -13.36
N TYR A 38 -1.12 10.54 -13.37
CA TYR A 38 -1.94 10.03 -14.47
C TYR A 38 -1.55 10.68 -15.80
N ASP A 39 -1.50 12.02 -15.86
CA ASP A 39 -1.14 12.77 -17.07
C ASP A 39 0.27 12.44 -17.56
N GLU A 40 1.23 12.32 -16.64
CA GLU A 40 2.61 11.96 -16.95
C GLU A 40 2.72 10.52 -17.49
N LEU A 41 1.93 9.56 -16.95
CA LEU A 41 1.89 8.20 -17.48
C LEU A 41 1.26 8.14 -18.87
N ILE A 42 0.18 8.88 -19.12
CA ILE A 42 -0.41 9.01 -20.46
C ILE A 42 0.61 9.60 -21.43
N ALA A 43 1.28 10.69 -21.06
CA ALA A 43 2.29 11.34 -21.90
C ALA A 43 3.48 10.42 -22.24
N SER A 44 3.79 9.45 -21.37
CA SER A 44 4.82 8.44 -21.60
C SER A 44 4.39 7.28 -22.50
N GLY A 45 3.14 7.27 -22.97
CA GLY A 45 2.60 6.19 -23.81
C GLY A 45 2.14 4.95 -23.04
N ALA A 46 1.97 5.05 -21.73
CA ALA A 46 1.45 3.94 -20.92
C ALA A 46 -0.02 3.63 -21.25
N ARG A 47 -0.47 2.43 -20.91
CA ARG A 47 -1.91 2.12 -20.91
C ARG A 47 -2.62 3.09 -19.98
N THR A 48 -3.84 3.51 -20.36
CA THR A 48 -4.63 4.49 -19.60
C THR A 48 -4.77 4.04 -18.14
N PRO A 49 -4.18 4.78 -17.18
CA PRO A 49 -4.32 4.44 -15.76
C PRO A 49 -5.75 4.70 -15.28
N ALA A 50 -6.11 4.15 -14.13
CA ALA A 50 -7.29 4.59 -13.38
C ALA A 50 -6.87 5.31 -12.10
N ILE A 51 -7.67 6.29 -11.65
CA ILE A 51 -7.49 6.96 -10.37
C ILE A 51 -8.61 6.53 -9.44
N TYR A 52 -8.25 6.09 -8.24
CA TYR A 52 -9.22 5.81 -7.18
C TYR A 52 -8.87 6.63 -5.93
N PRO A 53 -9.56 7.76 -5.70
CA PRO A 53 -9.35 8.57 -4.51
C PRO A 53 -9.90 7.85 -3.27
N LEU A 54 -9.02 7.51 -2.31
CA LEU A 54 -9.43 6.93 -1.04
C LEU A 54 -8.42 7.33 0.05
N ASP A 55 -8.94 7.81 1.18
CA ASP A 55 -8.13 8.00 2.39
C ASP A 55 -8.22 6.75 3.27
N LEU A 56 -7.16 5.98 3.28
CA LEU A 56 -7.10 4.75 4.06
C LEU A 56 -7.26 4.97 5.57
N SER A 57 -7.04 6.18 6.08
CA SER A 57 -7.19 6.47 7.52
C SER A 57 -8.64 6.46 8.00
N GLY A 58 -9.58 6.69 7.10
CA GLY A 58 -11.02 6.68 7.39
C GLY A 58 -11.81 5.62 6.63
N ALA A 59 -11.13 4.81 5.81
CA ALA A 59 -11.81 3.81 4.98
C ALA A 59 -12.39 2.68 5.83
N THR A 60 -13.62 2.31 5.51
CA THR A 60 -14.38 1.21 6.12
C THR A 60 -14.24 -0.07 5.29
N PRO A 61 -14.64 -1.24 5.81
CA PRO A 61 -14.68 -2.47 5.01
C PRO A 61 -15.48 -2.32 3.72
N GLU A 62 -16.61 -1.61 3.75
CA GLU A 62 -17.49 -1.35 2.61
C GLU A 62 -16.80 -0.52 1.52
N ASP A 63 -15.93 0.41 1.88
CA ASP A 63 -15.14 1.20 0.91
C ASP A 63 -14.19 0.30 0.10
N TYR A 64 -13.58 -0.70 0.74
CA TYR A 64 -12.72 -1.66 0.05
C TYR A 64 -13.50 -2.64 -0.83
N GLU A 65 -14.70 -3.06 -0.40
CA GLU A 65 -15.61 -3.87 -1.21
C GLU A 65 -16.07 -3.10 -2.45
N THR A 66 -16.48 -1.84 -2.28
CA THR A 66 -16.84 -0.93 -3.40
C THR A 66 -15.68 -0.73 -4.38
N LEU A 67 -14.44 -0.61 -3.87
CA LEU A 67 -13.25 -0.54 -4.72
C LEU A 67 -13.06 -1.84 -5.52
N ALA A 68 -13.16 -3.00 -4.88
CA ALA A 68 -13.01 -4.29 -5.54
C ALA A 68 -14.08 -4.49 -6.62
N GLU A 69 -15.35 -4.16 -6.35
CA GLU A 69 -16.43 -4.18 -7.32
C GLU A 69 -16.19 -3.24 -8.52
N SER A 70 -15.65 -2.05 -8.25
CA SER A 70 -15.30 -1.09 -9.31
C SER A 70 -14.20 -1.64 -10.22
N ILE A 71 -13.16 -2.27 -9.65
CA ILE A 71 -12.10 -2.93 -10.42
C ILE A 71 -12.67 -4.11 -11.22
N ALA A 72 -13.53 -4.92 -10.62
CA ALA A 72 -14.19 -6.04 -11.31
C ALA A 72 -14.99 -5.58 -12.51
N ARG A 73 -15.79 -4.53 -12.35
CA ARG A 73 -16.63 -3.96 -13.41
C ARG A 73 -15.80 -3.35 -14.54
N GLU A 74 -14.71 -2.66 -14.22
CA GLU A 74 -13.91 -1.92 -15.20
C GLU A 74 -12.87 -2.80 -15.91
N PHE A 75 -12.23 -3.72 -15.18
CA PHE A 75 -11.09 -4.49 -15.69
C PHE A 75 -11.32 -6.00 -15.73
N GLY A 76 -12.34 -6.50 -15.04
CA GLY A 76 -12.69 -7.93 -14.98
C GLY A 76 -11.76 -8.78 -14.12
N ARG A 77 -10.54 -8.35 -13.83
CA ARG A 77 -9.53 -9.05 -13.02
C ARG A 77 -8.56 -8.10 -12.34
N LEU A 78 -7.80 -8.62 -11.39
CA LEU A 78 -6.71 -7.91 -10.74
C LEU A 78 -5.47 -8.82 -10.64
N ASP A 79 -4.36 -8.43 -11.29
CA ASP A 79 -3.14 -9.23 -11.30
C ASP A 79 -2.18 -8.88 -10.16
N GLY A 80 -2.42 -7.77 -9.47
CA GLY A 80 -1.57 -7.43 -8.34
C GLY A 80 -2.01 -6.24 -7.50
N ILE A 81 -1.61 -6.28 -6.24
CA ILE A 81 -1.74 -5.17 -5.29
C ILE A 81 -0.36 -4.85 -4.73
N ALA A 82 0.01 -3.56 -4.74
CA ALA A 82 1.17 -3.08 -4.03
C ALA A 82 0.75 -2.13 -2.89
N HIS A 83 0.95 -2.56 -1.66
CA HIS A 83 0.70 -1.77 -0.46
C HIS A 83 1.89 -0.85 -0.16
N CYS A 84 1.90 0.34 -0.79
CA CYS A 84 2.93 1.36 -0.60
C CYS A 84 2.50 2.51 0.32
N ALA A 85 1.22 2.58 0.67
CA ALA A 85 0.74 3.57 1.64
C ALA A 85 1.30 3.28 3.03
N ALA A 86 1.72 4.34 3.73
CA ALA A 86 2.14 4.25 5.11
C ALA A 86 1.89 5.57 5.85
N GLU A 87 1.62 5.47 7.15
CA GLU A 87 1.48 6.60 8.06
C GLU A 87 2.55 6.53 9.14
N LEU A 88 3.33 7.62 9.26
CA LEU A 88 4.25 7.90 10.33
C LEU A 88 4.08 9.38 10.70
N LYS A 89 3.58 9.68 11.87
CA LYS A 89 3.39 11.07 12.33
C LYS A 89 4.70 11.73 12.73
N GLY A 90 5.63 10.95 13.23
CA GLY A 90 6.94 11.34 13.73
C GLY A 90 7.41 10.36 14.79
N LEU A 91 8.63 10.52 15.27
CA LEU A 91 9.16 9.72 16.36
C LEU A 91 8.62 10.24 17.69
N SER A 92 8.03 9.35 18.50
CA SER A 92 7.50 9.68 19.82
C SER A 92 7.65 8.50 20.78
N SER A 93 7.89 8.79 22.04
CA SER A 93 7.85 7.74 23.08
C SER A 93 6.44 7.18 23.20
N LEU A 94 6.30 5.90 23.53
CA LEU A 94 4.98 5.28 23.74
C LEU A 94 4.16 5.99 24.82
N ARG A 95 4.84 6.57 25.84
CA ARG A 95 4.18 7.33 26.89
C ARG A 95 3.48 8.61 26.37
N ASN A 96 4.05 9.26 25.37
CA ASN A 96 3.60 10.54 24.84
C ASN A 96 2.85 10.41 23.52
N LEU A 97 2.75 9.20 22.97
CA LEU A 97 2.06 8.95 21.71
C LEU A 97 0.56 9.14 21.92
N ALA A 98 -0.05 10.03 21.15
CA ALA A 98 -1.49 10.24 21.17
C ALA A 98 -2.23 8.97 20.73
N LEU A 99 -3.35 8.65 21.36
CA LEU A 99 -4.13 7.44 21.05
C LEU A 99 -4.61 7.47 19.59
N GLU A 100 -4.98 8.64 19.09
CA GLU A 100 -5.43 8.85 17.70
C GLU A 100 -4.31 8.51 16.70
N ASP A 101 -3.07 8.90 17.00
CA ASP A 101 -1.91 8.61 16.16
C ASP A 101 -1.54 7.12 16.21
N TRP A 102 -1.70 6.49 17.37
CA TRP A 102 -1.56 5.04 17.52
C TRP A 102 -2.56 4.29 16.65
N LEU A 103 -3.86 4.61 16.79
CA LEU A 103 -4.93 3.97 16.05
C LEU A 103 -4.79 4.21 14.53
N ALA A 104 -4.52 5.44 14.11
CA ALA A 104 -4.31 5.77 12.71
C ALA A 104 -3.11 5.03 12.10
N GLY A 105 -2.00 4.93 12.85
CA GLY A 105 -0.81 4.19 12.42
C GLY A 105 -1.09 2.70 12.21
N LEU A 106 -1.75 2.05 13.18
CA LEU A 106 -2.14 0.64 13.06
C LEU A 106 -3.17 0.45 11.93
N HIS A 107 -4.13 1.35 11.80
CA HIS A 107 -5.15 1.24 10.77
C HIS A 107 -4.54 1.34 9.37
N VAL A 108 -3.80 2.40 9.07
CA VAL A 108 -3.23 2.63 7.72
C VAL A 108 -2.15 1.60 7.36
N ASN A 109 -1.30 1.22 8.33
CA ASN A 109 -0.14 0.38 8.02
C ASN A 109 -0.41 -1.13 8.12
N LEU A 110 -1.49 -1.55 8.79
CA LEU A 110 -1.80 -2.96 9.04
C LEU A 110 -3.23 -3.32 8.64
N SER A 111 -4.25 -2.65 9.22
CA SER A 111 -5.65 -3.04 8.99
C SER A 111 -6.09 -2.75 7.55
N ALA A 112 -5.72 -1.61 6.99
CA ALA A 112 -6.06 -1.24 5.62
C ALA A 112 -5.45 -2.21 4.58
N PRO A 113 -4.15 -2.57 4.63
CA PRO A 113 -3.59 -3.62 3.78
C PRO A 113 -4.32 -4.96 3.90
N PHE A 114 -4.67 -5.39 5.11
CA PHE A 114 -5.45 -6.61 5.34
C PHE A 114 -6.84 -6.53 4.69
N LEU A 115 -7.61 -5.49 5.01
CA LEU A 115 -8.99 -5.32 4.53
C LEU A 115 -9.05 -5.20 3.00
N LEU A 116 -8.16 -4.40 2.42
CA LEU A 116 -8.08 -4.24 0.97
C LEU A 116 -7.69 -5.55 0.27
N THR A 117 -6.69 -6.27 0.79
CA THR A 117 -6.30 -7.56 0.22
C THR A 117 -7.46 -8.55 0.30
N ARG A 118 -8.14 -8.63 1.46
CA ARG A 118 -9.30 -9.50 1.67
C ARG A 118 -10.42 -9.19 0.68
N ALA A 119 -10.78 -7.92 0.49
CA ALA A 119 -11.83 -7.51 -0.46
C ALA A 119 -11.48 -7.85 -1.91
N CYS A 120 -10.21 -7.70 -2.28
CA CYS A 120 -9.74 -7.98 -3.64
C CYS A 120 -9.36 -9.45 -3.89
N LEU A 121 -9.33 -10.30 -2.86
CA LEU A 121 -8.87 -11.69 -3.00
C LEU A 121 -9.65 -12.52 -4.04
N PRO A 122 -10.99 -12.38 -4.18
CA PRO A 122 -11.70 -13.05 -5.26
C PRO A 122 -11.17 -12.70 -6.64
N LEU A 123 -10.93 -11.40 -6.92
CA LEU A 123 -10.39 -10.93 -8.19
C LEU A 123 -8.94 -11.39 -8.45
N LEU A 124 -8.12 -11.42 -7.41
CA LEU A 124 -6.74 -11.91 -7.50
C LEU A 124 -6.71 -13.40 -7.88
N ARG A 125 -7.66 -14.18 -7.38
CA ARG A 125 -7.76 -15.62 -7.70
C ARG A 125 -8.20 -15.91 -9.12
N GLU A 126 -8.86 -14.98 -9.79
CA GLU A 126 -9.21 -15.08 -11.22
C GLU A 126 -7.99 -14.84 -12.13
N SER A 127 -6.92 -14.25 -11.63
CA SER A 127 -5.67 -14.11 -12.38
C SER A 127 -4.87 -15.40 -12.35
N PRO A 128 -4.29 -15.83 -13.49
CA PRO A 128 -3.45 -17.04 -13.55
C PRO A 128 -2.14 -16.89 -12.75
N ASP A 129 -1.70 -15.68 -12.48
CA ASP A 129 -0.49 -15.35 -11.72
C ASP A 129 -0.64 -13.98 -11.07
N ALA A 130 -1.18 -13.94 -9.85
CA ALA A 130 -1.35 -12.71 -9.10
C ALA A 130 -0.25 -12.52 -8.05
N CYS A 131 -0.02 -11.25 -7.67
CA CYS A 131 0.95 -10.90 -6.65
C CYS A 131 0.42 -9.85 -5.68
N VAL A 132 0.53 -10.10 -4.38
CA VAL A 132 0.30 -9.09 -3.34
C VAL A 132 1.62 -8.72 -2.70
N LEU A 133 2.00 -7.45 -2.83
CA LEU A 133 3.26 -6.90 -2.34
C LEU A 133 3.01 -5.98 -1.16
N PHE A 134 3.62 -6.28 -0.02
CA PHE A 134 3.57 -5.46 1.18
C PHE A 134 4.91 -4.76 1.40
N THR A 135 4.86 -3.43 1.59
CA THR A 135 6.05 -2.67 1.95
C THR A 135 6.31 -2.81 3.45
N LEU A 136 7.31 -3.56 3.79
CA LEU A 136 7.85 -3.70 5.14
C LEU A 136 8.85 -2.58 5.44
N ASP A 137 9.50 -2.67 6.59
CA ASP A 137 10.67 -1.84 6.94
C ASP A 137 11.72 -2.72 7.61
N ASP A 138 12.93 -2.22 7.70
CA ASP A 138 14.01 -2.88 8.43
C ASP A 138 13.55 -3.22 9.86
N ALA A 139 13.67 -4.51 10.22
CA ALA A 139 13.13 -5.01 11.49
C ALA A 139 13.88 -4.42 12.69
N GLU A 140 15.20 -4.30 12.60
CA GLU A 140 16.02 -3.75 13.68
C GLU A 140 15.75 -2.25 13.85
N GLN A 141 15.67 -1.51 12.76
CA GLN A 141 15.44 -0.07 12.80
C GLN A 141 14.03 0.26 13.31
N SER A 142 13.00 -0.43 12.85
CA SER A 142 11.61 -0.15 13.21
C SER A 142 11.24 -0.60 14.64
N THR A 143 12.06 -1.39 15.30
CA THR A 143 11.89 -1.78 16.71
C THR A 143 12.66 -0.92 17.70
N ARG A 144 13.40 0.09 17.24
CA ARG A 144 14.11 1.02 18.13
C ARG A 144 13.14 1.93 18.89
N ALA A 145 13.65 2.53 19.96
CA ALA A 145 12.88 3.50 20.74
C ALA A 145 12.31 4.62 19.85
N PHE A 146 11.12 5.09 20.20
CA PHE A 146 10.37 6.18 19.56
C PHE A 146 9.67 5.86 18.23
N TRP A 147 9.79 4.66 17.67
CA TRP A 147 9.11 4.28 16.43
C TRP A 147 7.60 3.98 16.62
N GLY A 148 7.12 3.86 17.85
CA GLY A 148 5.71 3.84 18.25
C GLY A 148 4.81 2.95 17.40
N ALA A 149 3.67 3.48 17.00
CA ALA A 149 2.68 2.75 16.19
C ALA A 149 3.22 2.28 14.84
N TYR A 150 4.10 3.08 14.20
CA TYR A 150 4.71 2.70 12.94
C TYR A 150 5.53 1.41 13.08
N GLY A 151 6.46 1.39 14.05
CA GLY A 151 7.31 0.21 14.26
C GLY A 151 6.49 -1.03 14.59
N VAL A 152 5.53 -0.92 15.51
CA VAL A 152 4.63 -2.03 15.87
C VAL A 152 3.85 -2.52 14.65
N SER A 153 3.28 -1.60 13.86
CA SER A 153 2.50 -1.98 12.67
C SER A 153 3.34 -2.69 11.62
N LYS A 154 4.60 -2.28 11.41
CA LYS A 154 5.50 -2.94 10.45
C LYS A 154 5.92 -4.34 10.89
N GLN A 155 6.11 -4.57 12.19
CA GLN A 155 6.36 -5.93 12.71
C GLN A 155 5.10 -6.82 12.60
N ALA A 156 3.93 -6.29 12.94
CA ALA A 156 2.67 -7.01 12.77
C ALA A 156 2.39 -7.34 11.29
N LEU A 157 2.71 -6.42 10.37
CA LEU A 157 2.56 -6.63 8.93
C LEU A 157 3.44 -7.79 8.42
N ARG A 158 4.63 -8.04 9.01
CA ARG A 158 5.44 -9.22 8.70
C ARG A 158 4.68 -10.51 9.02
N GLY A 159 4.04 -10.56 10.19
CA GLY A 159 3.22 -11.70 10.58
C GLY A 159 2.07 -11.93 9.60
N LEU A 160 1.38 -10.85 9.20
CA LEU A 160 0.32 -10.92 8.20
C LEU A 160 0.82 -11.48 6.86
N VAL A 161 1.97 -11.02 6.38
CA VAL A 161 2.57 -11.51 5.12
C VAL A 161 2.86 -13.02 5.20
N SER A 162 3.43 -13.48 6.32
CA SER A 162 3.74 -14.90 6.54
C SER A 162 2.48 -15.75 6.56
N ILE A 163 1.47 -15.35 7.37
CA ILE A 163 0.21 -16.09 7.50
C ILE A 163 -0.52 -16.15 6.15
N LEU A 164 -0.66 -15.01 5.48
CA LEU A 164 -1.35 -14.95 4.19
C LEU A 164 -0.62 -15.74 3.10
N GLY A 165 0.72 -15.73 3.13
CA GLY A 165 1.54 -16.53 2.22
C GLY A 165 1.30 -18.04 2.37
N GLU A 166 1.21 -18.53 3.61
CA GLU A 166 0.90 -19.93 3.90
C GLU A 166 -0.55 -20.29 3.50
N GLU A 167 -1.52 -19.43 3.81
CA GLU A 167 -2.93 -19.65 3.45
C GLU A 167 -3.15 -19.70 1.92
N LEU A 168 -2.34 -18.97 1.16
CA LEU A 168 -2.46 -18.86 -0.29
C LEU A 168 -1.46 -19.72 -1.07
N ALA A 169 -0.64 -20.54 -0.39
CA ALA A 169 0.42 -21.33 -1.01
C ALA A 169 -0.07 -22.27 -2.15
N ALA A 170 -1.30 -22.74 -2.08
CA ALA A 170 -1.92 -23.60 -3.12
C ALA A 170 -2.79 -22.80 -4.12
N SER A 171 -2.67 -21.47 -4.15
CA SER A 171 -3.43 -20.60 -5.05
C SER A 171 -2.52 -19.92 -6.07
N PRO A 172 -3.06 -19.30 -7.14
CA PRO A 172 -2.25 -18.52 -8.08
C PRO A 172 -1.78 -17.17 -7.50
N VAL A 173 -2.08 -16.85 -6.24
CA VAL A 173 -1.77 -15.58 -5.60
C VAL A 173 -0.49 -15.69 -4.78
N ARG A 174 0.57 -15.06 -5.25
CA ARG A 174 1.84 -14.96 -4.51
C ARG A 174 1.80 -13.78 -3.54
N VAL A 175 2.34 -13.98 -2.34
CA VAL A 175 2.39 -12.95 -1.30
C VAL A 175 3.85 -12.66 -0.94
N HIS A 176 4.23 -11.40 -1.01
CA HIS A 176 5.61 -10.98 -0.73
C HIS A 176 5.66 -9.75 0.17
N GLY A 177 6.62 -9.74 1.09
CA GLY A 177 7.05 -8.56 1.81
C GLY A 177 8.36 -8.03 1.23
N ILE A 178 8.47 -6.74 1.00
CA ILE A 178 9.73 -6.11 0.59
C ILE A 178 10.21 -5.08 1.61
N GLU A 179 11.50 -5.03 1.79
CA GLU A 179 12.20 -3.99 2.53
C GLU A 179 12.97 -3.12 1.52
N PRO A 180 12.40 -1.96 1.10
CA PRO A 180 13.01 -1.18 0.03
C PRO A 180 14.28 -0.45 0.43
N GLY A 181 14.68 -0.55 1.70
CA GLY A 181 15.80 0.19 2.24
C GLY A 181 15.55 1.69 2.39
N PRO A 182 16.58 2.47 2.69
CA PRO A 182 16.47 3.92 2.88
C PRO A 182 16.12 4.65 1.59
N MET A 183 14.98 5.34 1.56
CA MET A 183 14.52 6.15 0.43
C MET A 183 14.34 7.61 0.82
N ARG A 184 14.68 8.55 -0.06
CA ARG A 184 14.38 9.98 0.12
C ARG A 184 12.90 10.24 -0.13
N THR A 185 12.09 10.14 0.93
CA THR A 185 10.64 10.34 0.87
C THR A 185 10.18 11.31 1.95
N ALA A 186 9.01 11.92 1.72
CA ALA A 186 8.36 12.76 2.75
C ALA A 186 8.02 11.97 4.03
N LEU A 187 7.80 10.66 3.93
CA LEU A 187 7.61 9.80 5.10
C LEU A 187 8.90 9.70 5.92
N ARG A 188 10.03 9.41 5.26
CA ARG A 188 11.33 9.30 5.94
C ARG A 188 11.75 10.62 6.60
N ALA A 189 11.46 11.75 5.99
CA ALA A 189 11.78 13.07 6.55
C ALA A 189 11.06 13.35 7.89
N ARG A 190 10.03 12.58 8.25
CA ARG A 190 9.36 12.68 9.57
C ARG A 190 10.14 11.98 10.69
N ALA A 191 11.00 11.03 10.35
CA ALA A 191 11.86 10.33 11.31
C ALA A 191 13.30 10.89 11.35
N TYR A 192 13.77 11.39 10.23
CA TYR A 192 15.14 11.89 10.09
C TYR A 192 15.10 13.33 9.58
N PHE A 193 15.40 14.25 10.45
CA PHE A 193 15.60 15.66 10.07
C PHE A 193 16.86 15.73 9.22
N ALA A 194 16.73 16.15 7.97
CA ALA A 194 17.86 16.43 7.09
C ALA A 194 18.44 17.79 7.40
#